data_e268f1c8a0a4d15104d6561161378ca0
#
_entry.id   e268f1c8a0a4d15104d6561161378ca0
#
_cell.length_a   1.000
_cell.length_b   1.000
_cell.length_c   1.000
_cell.angle_alpha   90.00
_cell.angle_beta   90.00
_cell.angle_gamma   90.00
#
_symmetry.space_group_name_H-M   'P 1'
#
loop_
_entity.id
_entity.type
_entity.pdbx_description
1 polymer ?
#
loop_
_entity_poly.entity_id
_entity_poly.type
_entity_poly.pdbx_seq_one_letter_code
_entity_poly.pdbx_strand_id
1 'polypeptide(L)'
;MNRLFILFVIGALFLASCKRDGSSEQSSDLDIPDEVVNEGVQELEISEEVMQDIVQNISSPVEMAALIKSLDVPFSAKYLASVDNVDNYTTSFQQAFNLGIFGADLGFLNMYNKTNSVINYISAIKTLADGIKVGQFFDFVTLKRLAQTNENLDSLMYISVHSFNQVDKYLNTNQRGNLSALMITGVWMEGLYLATQVYKEAPHDAIKERIGEQKIIMGDLMLILENYNKDKQFAHLVEQLNELKALFAQVEIKIIPGEPEAVEQDGMLVIVQNEESVVTISDELIGTIIEKTEEIRNNLIGS
;
A
#
# COMPACT_ATOMS: atom_id res chain seq x y z
N MET A 1 -50.44 -8.36 38.28
CA MET A 1 -50.64 -7.78 39.60
C MET A 1 -49.68 -6.61 39.80
N ASN A 2 -50.34 -5.43 39.76
CA ASN A 2 -50.10 -4.22 40.58
C ASN A 2 -48.79 -3.49 40.41
N ARG A 3 -48.89 -2.34 39.86
CA ARG A 3 -49.31 -0.92 40.19
C ARG A 3 -48.02 -0.10 40.34
N LEU A 4 -47.74 0.90 39.45
CA LEU A 4 -48.29 2.29 39.40
C LEU A 4 -47.86 3.15 40.59
N PHE A 5 -47.11 4.26 40.34
CA PHE A 5 -47.29 5.63 40.88
C PHE A 5 -46.15 6.52 40.32
N ILE A 6 -46.34 7.39 39.50
CA ILE A 6 -46.71 8.82 39.26
C ILE A 6 -46.43 9.73 40.46
N LEU A 7 -45.66 10.83 40.19
CA LEU A 7 -45.83 12.24 40.61
C LEU A 7 -44.57 13.04 40.18
N PHE A 8 -44.60 13.91 39.22
CA PHE A 8 -45.04 15.29 39.04
C PHE A 8 -44.68 16.24 40.20
N VAL A 9 -43.72 17.20 39.98
CA VAL A 9 -43.74 18.56 40.48
C VAL A 9 -43.11 19.55 39.51
N ILE A 10 -43.83 20.59 39.27
CA ILE A 10 -43.79 21.77 38.45
C ILE A 10 -43.03 22.92 39.15
N GLY A 11 -42.44 23.82 38.36
CA GLY A 11 -42.29 25.24 38.73
C GLY A 11 -40.81 25.68 38.78
N ALA A 12 -40.36 26.82 38.29
CA ALA A 12 -41.00 28.02 37.79
C ALA A 12 -40.00 28.86 36.99
N LEU A 13 -40.50 29.60 36.05
CA LEU A 13 -39.86 30.64 35.27
C LEU A 13 -39.34 31.81 36.12
N PHE A 14 -38.19 32.35 35.75
CA PHE A 14 -37.90 33.77 35.93
C PHE A 14 -37.31 34.38 34.67
N LEU A 15 -38.08 35.25 34.04
CA LEU A 15 -37.72 36.23 33.05
C LEU A 15 -37.26 37.52 33.74
N ALA A 16 -36.16 38.08 33.35
CA ALA A 16 -35.85 39.52 33.50
C ALA A 16 -34.88 39.92 32.40
N SER A 17 -35.32 40.45 31.35
CA SER A 17 -35.51 41.81 30.82
C SER A 17 -34.28 42.70 30.82
N CYS A 18 -33.91 43.00 29.57
CA CYS A 18 -33.20 44.10 28.94
C CYS A 18 -32.65 45.25 29.79
N LYS A 19 -31.39 45.63 29.44
CA LYS A 19 -31.12 47.01 29.05
C LYS A 19 -29.93 47.08 28.06
N ARG A 20 -30.17 47.83 26.99
CA ARG A 20 -29.29 48.20 25.91
C ARG A 20 -28.68 49.55 26.25
N ASP A 21 -27.35 49.67 26.20
CA ASP A 21 -26.71 50.94 25.81
C ASP A 21 -25.22 50.72 25.48
N GLY A 22 -24.81 51.28 24.34
CA GLY A 22 -23.59 52.03 24.11
C GLY A 22 -22.31 51.25 23.76
N SER A 23 -22.05 51.14 22.46
CA SER A 23 -20.74 51.30 21.76
C SER A 23 -19.44 51.28 22.57
N SER A 24 -18.60 50.26 22.34
CA SER A 24 -17.16 50.45 22.14
C SER A 24 -16.58 49.20 21.50
N GLU A 25 -15.87 49.38 20.41
CA GLU A 25 -15.01 48.40 19.78
C GLU A 25 -14.02 47.86 20.81
N GLN A 26 -14.07 46.57 21.12
CA GLN A 26 -13.03 45.85 21.81
C GLN A 26 -12.75 44.58 21.05
N SER A 27 -11.60 44.57 20.38
CA SER A 27 -10.95 43.38 19.89
C SER A 27 -10.94 42.35 21.03
N SER A 28 -11.78 41.32 20.93
CA SER A 28 -11.70 40.17 21.81
C SER A 28 -10.49 39.34 21.35
N ASP A 29 -9.36 39.58 22.00
CA ASP A 29 -8.35 38.54 22.15
C ASP A 29 -9.06 37.35 22.83
N LEU A 30 -9.34 36.31 22.06
CA LEU A 30 -9.73 35.00 22.59
C LEU A 30 -8.48 34.44 23.27
N ASP A 31 -8.41 34.67 24.57
CA ASP A 31 -7.47 33.97 25.44
C ASP A 31 -7.83 32.49 25.44
N ILE A 32 -7.21 31.75 24.52
CA ILE A 32 -7.35 30.29 24.44
C ILE A 32 -6.48 29.74 25.59
N PRO A 33 -7.05 29.07 26.60
CA PRO A 33 -6.25 28.50 27.67
C PRO A 33 -5.18 27.58 27.10
N ASP A 34 -3.94 27.69 27.58
CA ASP A 34 -2.81 26.85 27.17
C ASP A 34 -3.06 25.33 27.33
N GLU A 35 -4.07 24.92 28.09
CA GLU A 35 -4.55 23.55 28.21
C GLU A 35 -5.23 23.03 26.94
N VAL A 36 -5.85 23.90 26.12
CA VAL A 36 -6.52 23.47 24.84
C VAL A 36 -5.49 23.32 23.71
N VAL A 37 -4.35 23.99 23.82
CA VAL A 37 -3.24 23.88 22.83
C VAL A 37 -2.41 22.61 23.05
N ASN A 38 -2.50 22.00 24.24
CA ASN A 38 -1.81 20.76 24.62
C ASN A 38 -2.70 19.51 24.66
N GLU A 39 -3.97 19.60 24.34
CA GLU A 39 -4.73 18.41 23.94
C GLU A 39 -4.21 17.99 22.57
N GLY A 40 -3.23 17.10 22.67
CA GLY A 40 -2.38 16.62 21.61
C GLY A 40 -3.14 16.39 20.31
N VAL A 41 -2.45 16.64 19.23
CA VAL A 41 -2.64 15.89 17.99
C VAL A 41 -2.82 14.44 18.43
N GLN A 42 -4.07 13.97 18.59
CA GLN A 42 -4.35 12.57 18.68
C GLN A 42 -3.76 12.00 17.41
N GLU A 43 -2.66 11.28 17.53
CA GLU A 43 -2.17 10.43 16.45
C GLU A 43 -3.42 9.66 16.00
N LEU A 44 -3.89 9.94 14.80
CA LEU A 44 -4.97 9.19 14.17
C LEU A 44 -4.42 7.78 14.00
N GLU A 45 -4.62 6.91 15.01
CA GLU A 45 -4.37 5.49 14.87
C GLU A 45 -5.33 5.02 13.76
N ILE A 46 -4.77 4.71 12.60
CA ILE A 46 -5.54 4.13 11.51
C ILE A 46 -6.06 2.79 12.03
N SER A 47 -7.39 2.62 12.00
CA SER A 47 -7.99 1.36 12.46
C SER A 47 -7.51 0.19 11.59
N GLU A 48 -7.46 -1.01 12.18
CA GLU A 48 -7.09 -2.23 11.43
C GLU A 48 -7.98 -2.43 10.19
N GLU A 49 -9.25 -2.02 10.24
CA GLU A 49 -10.20 -2.11 9.14
C GLU A 49 -9.81 -1.20 7.97
N VAL A 50 -9.48 0.08 8.25
CA VAL A 50 -8.99 1.02 7.23
C VAL A 50 -7.64 0.56 6.67
N MET A 51 -6.78 0.00 7.50
CA MET A 51 -5.49 -0.55 7.04
C MET A 51 -5.69 -1.72 6.08
N GLN A 52 -6.65 -2.62 6.37
CA GLN A 52 -6.99 -3.74 5.48
C GLN A 52 -7.58 -3.25 4.15
N ASP A 53 -8.43 -2.23 4.17
CA ASP A 53 -8.99 -1.64 2.95
C ASP A 53 -7.89 -1.02 2.07
N ILE A 54 -6.95 -0.30 2.69
CA ILE A 54 -5.78 0.26 1.98
C ILE A 54 -4.94 -0.85 1.34
N VAL A 55 -4.65 -1.91 2.08
CA VAL A 55 -3.86 -3.06 1.57
C VAL A 55 -4.54 -3.74 0.39
N GLN A 56 -5.87 -3.87 0.41
CA GLN A 56 -6.63 -4.44 -0.70
C GLN A 56 -6.62 -3.55 -1.95
N ASN A 57 -6.54 -2.23 -1.76
CA ASN A 57 -6.51 -1.26 -2.85
C ASN A 57 -5.11 -1.05 -3.45
N ILE A 58 -4.04 -1.50 -2.76
CA ILE A 58 -2.69 -1.50 -3.35
C ILE A 58 -2.70 -2.45 -4.54
N SER A 59 -2.68 -1.86 -5.75
CA SER A 59 -2.70 -2.60 -7.01
C SER A 59 -1.71 -3.75 -6.97
N SER A 60 -2.22 -4.95 -7.20
CA SER A 60 -1.41 -6.16 -7.17
C SER A 60 -0.24 -6.04 -8.16
N PRO A 61 1.00 -6.39 -7.77
CA PRO A 61 2.12 -6.54 -8.71
C PRO A 61 1.78 -7.45 -9.88
N VAL A 62 0.79 -8.33 -9.70
CA VAL A 62 0.23 -9.21 -10.73
C VAL A 62 -0.39 -8.40 -11.88
N GLU A 63 -1.12 -7.33 -11.57
CA GLU A 63 -1.74 -6.48 -12.62
C GLU A 63 -0.67 -5.75 -13.44
N MET A 64 0.34 -5.19 -12.77
CA MET A 64 1.46 -4.56 -13.46
C MET A 64 2.21 -5.55 -14.36
N ALA A 65 2.51 -6.73 -13.82
CA ALA A 65 3.18 -7.78 -14.59
C ALA A 65 2.29 -8.29 -15.73
N ALA A 66 0.96 -8.40 -15.53
CA ALA A 66 -0.01 -8.77 -16.59
C ALA A 66 -0.01 -7.72 -17.72
N LEU A 67 -0.02 -6.43 -17.37
CA LEU A 67 0.08 -5.35 -18.34
C LEU A 67 1.38 -5.46 -19.16
N ILE A 68 2.52 -5.56 -18.48
CA ILE A 68 3.83 -5.68 -19.12
C ILE A 68 3.85 -6.87 -20.10
N LYS A 69 3.30 -8.02 -19.69
CA LYS A 69 3.22 -9.21 -20.53
C LYS A 69 2.28 -9.01 -21.73
N SER A 70 1.16 -8.31 -21.57
CA SER A 70 0.21 -8.05 -22.65
C SER A 70 0.76 -7.16 -23.75
N LEU A 71 1.81 -6.39 -23.44
CA LEU A 71 2.53 -5.53 -24.38
C LEU A 71 3.70 -6.23 -25.09
N ASP A 72 3.81 -7.57 -24.94
CA ASP A 72 4.88 -8.39 -25.54
C ASP A 72 6.31 -7.91 -25.19
N VAL A 73 6.49 -7.22 -24.05
CA VAL A 73 7.80 -6.80 -23.59
C VAL A 73 8.65 -8.02 -23.23
N PRO A 74 9.87 -8.16 -23.74
CA PRO A 74 10.69 -9.34 -23.46
C PRO A 74 11.15 -9.37 -21.99
N PHE A 75 11.26 -10.58 -21.44
CA PHE A 75 11.79 -10.79 -20.10
C PHE A 75 13.24 -10.34 -19.97
N SER A 76 13.56 -9.64 -18.88
CA SER A 76 14.95 -9.32 -18.53
C SER A 76 15.23 -9.66 -17.06
N ALA A 77 16.15 -10.58 -16.82
CA ALA A 77 16.58 -10.95 -15.47
C ALA A 77 17.37 -9.84 -14.75
N LYS A 78 17.85 -8.83 -15.46
CA LYS A 78 18.63 -7.72 -14.88
C LYS A 78 17.81 -6.79 -14.00
N TYR A 79 16.47 -6.85 -14.11
CA TYR A 79 15.58 -6.05 -13.27
C TYR A 79 15.39 -6.65 -11.89
N LEU A 80 15.62 -7.94 -11.74
CA LEU A 80 15.31 -8.67 -10.52
C LEU A 80 16.36 -8.43 -9.42
N ALA A 81 15.89 -8.43 -8.16
CA ALA A 81 16.78 -8.41 -7.01
C ALA A 81 17.58 -9.72 -6.92
N SER A 82 18.89 -9.63 -6.62
CA SER A 82 19.72 -10.83 -6.51
C SER A 82 19.38 -11.62 -5.26
N VAL A 83 19.02 -12.90 -5.43
CA VAL A 83 18.80 -13.83 -4.32
C VAL A 83 20.08 -14.15 -3.55
N ASP A 84 21.26 -13.86 -4.11
CA ASP A 84 22.56 -14.07 -3.43
C ASP A 84 22.74 -13.15 -2.22
N ASN A 85 21.95 -12.08 -2.15
CA ASN A 85 21.97 -11.14 -1.02
C ASN A 85 21.12 -11.59 0.18
N VAL A 86 20.39 -12.70 0.10
CA VAL A 86 19.42 -13.12 1.11
C VAL A 86 20.03 -13.26 2.52
N ASP A 87 21.26 -13.76 2.62
CA ASP A 87 21.97 -13.93 3.89
C ASP A 87 22.47 -12.61 4.51
N ASN A 88 22.48 -11.52 3.74
CA ASN A 88 22.86 -10.19 4.21
C ASN A 88 21.71 -9.49 4.97
N TYR A 89 20.47 -9.96 4.80
CA TYR A 89 19.29 -9.39 5.47
C TYR A 89 19.13 -9.98 6.87
N THR A 90 19.73 -9.33 7.87
CA THR A 90 19.86 -9.85 9.22
C THR A 90 18.84 -9.29 10.22
N THR A 91 18.22 -8.14 9.91
CA THR A 91 17.20 -7.54 10.76
C THR A 91 15.79 -7.88 10.29
N SER A 92 14.82 -7.92 11.22
CA SER A 92 13.41 -8.15 10.85
C SER A 92 12.89 -7.10 9.87
N PHE A 93 13.39 -5.86 9.93
CA PHE A 93 13.08 -4.80 8.98
C PHE A 93 13.51 -5.20 7.57
N GLN A 94 14.78 -5.54 7.38
CA GLN A 94 15.31 -5.96 6.09
C GLN A 94 14.63 -7.22 5.57
N GLN A 95 14.41 -8.21 6.43
CA GLN A 95 13.79 -9.48 6.06
C GLN A 95 12.34 -9.29 5.61
N ALA A 96 11.55 -8.48 6.31
CA ALA A 96 10.17 -8.21 5.94
C ALA A 96 10.08 -7.42 4.63
N PHE A 97 10.89 -6.36 4.48
CA PHE A 97 10.92 -5.56 3.27
C PHE A 97 11.33 -6.41 2.04
N ASN A 98 12.43 -7.16 2.16
CA ASN A 98 12.92 -7.99 1.05
C ASN A 98 12.07 -9.24 0.80
N LEU A 99 11.29 -9.71 1.78
CA LEU A 99 10.25 -10.72 1.54
C LEU A 99 9.21 -10.20 0.53
N GLY A 100 8.84 -8.93 0.64
CA GLY A 100 7.98 -8.25 -0.34
C GLY A 100 8.64 -8.13 -1.71
N ILE A 101 9.88 -7.66 -1.77
CA ILE A 101 10.68 -7.56 -3.01
C ILE A 101 10.71 -8.91 -3.75
N PHE A 102 11.16 -9.97 -3.09
CA PHE A 102 11.27 -11.29 -3.71
C PHE A 102 9.90 -11.90 -4.05
N GLY A 103 8.82 -11.51 -3.33
CA GLY A 103 7.45 -11.87 -3.68
C GLY A 103 7.01 -11.28 -5.01
N ALA A 104 7.28 -10.00 -5.25
CA ALA A 104 7.00 -9.32 -6.51
C ALA A 104 7.83 -9.89 -7.67
N ASP A 105 9.13 -10.13 -7.43
CA ASP A 105 10.02 -10.78 -8.41
C ASP A 105 9.54 -12.20 -8.78
N LEU A 106 9.08 -12.97 -7.79
CA LEU A 106 8.49 -14.28 -8.03
C LEU A 106 7.26 -14.18 -8.93
N GLY A 107 6.40 -13.19 -8.70
CA GLY A 107 5.26 -12.88 -9.57
C GLY A 107 5.69 -12.60 -11.01
N PHE A 108 6.67 -11.73 -11.19
CA PHE A 108 7.22 -11.38 -12.50
C PHE A 108 7.84 -12.58 -13.22
N LEU A 109 8.62 -13.41 -12.52
CA LEU A 109 9.19 -14.65 -13.06
C LEU A 109 8.11 -15.64 -13.52
N ASN A 110 7.05 -15.79 -12.72
CA ASN A 110 5.95 -16.68 -13.03
C ASN A 110 5.25 -16.27 -14.32
N MET A 111 5.00 -14.98 -14.51
CA MET A 111 4.34 -14.50 -15.73
C MET A 111 5.13 -14.77 -17.00
N TYR A 112 6.45 -14.80 -16.90
CA TYR A 112 7.36 -15.11 -18.01
C TYR A 112 7.77 -16.59 -18.07
N ASN A 113 7.17 -17.47 -17.28
CA ASN A 113 7.44 -18.91 -17.24
C ASN A 113 8.94 -19.25 -16.99
N LYS A 114 9.59 -18.51 -16.10
CA LYS A 114 11.05 -18.66 -15.80
C LYS A 114 11.29 -19.66 -14.66
N THR A 115 10.87 -20.91 -14.85
CA THR A 115 10.84 -21.99 -13.85
C THR A 115 12.15 -22.18 -13.06
N ASN A 116 13.30 -22.16 -13.74
CA ASN A 116 14.59 -22.38 -13.06
C ASN A 116 14.91 -21.28 -12.04
N SER A 117 14.59 -20.01 -12.38
CA SER A 117 14.79 -18.89 -11.47
C SER A 117 13.77 -18.90 -10.32
N VAL A 118 12.53 -19.28 -10.58
CA VAL A 118 11.45 -19.36 -9.57
C VAL A 118 11.87 -20.20 -8.35
N ILE A 119 12.56 -21.33 -8.54
CA ILE A 119 12.99 -22.19 -7.44
C ILE A 119 13.96 -21.47 -6.49
N ASN A 120 14.87 -20.65 -7.02
CA ASN A 120 15.81 -19.87 -6.23
C ASN A 120 15.09 -18.81 -5.39
N TYR A 121 14.11 -18.11 -5.99
CA TYR A 121 13.30 -17.10 -5.29
C TYR A 121 12.42 -17.73 -4.21
N ILE A 122 11.80 -18.88 -4.47
CA ILE A 122 11.06 -19.63 -3.42
C ILE A 122 11.98 -20.00 -2.25
N SER A 123 13.24 -20.33 -2.52
CA SER A 123 14.21 -20.67 -1.45
C SER A 123 14.63 -19.43 -0.66
N ALA A 124 14.85 -18.30 -1.32
CA ALA A 124 15.15 -17.01 -0.68
C ALA A 124 13.95 -16.51 0.16
N ILE A 125 12.73 -16.55 -0.40
CA ILE A 125 11.49 -16.24 0.32
C ILE A 125 11.36 -17.08 1.59
N LYS A 126 11.68 -18.39 1.50
CA LYS A 126 11.66 -19.26 2.69
C LYS A 126 12.62 -18.76 3.76
N THR A 127 13.85 -18.41 3.40
CA THR A 127 14.85 -17.91 4.35
C THR A 127 14.37 -16.66 5.07
N LEU A 128 13.82 -15.68 4.32
CA LEU A 128 13.30 -14.44 4.90
C LEU A 128 12.06 -14.68 5.77
N ALA A 129 11.12 -15.50 5.29
CA ALA A 129 9.90 -15.83 6.03
C ALA A 129 10.20 -16.56 7.34
N ASP A 130 11.17 -17.49 7.35
CA ASP A 130 11.63 -18.17 8.55
C ASP A 130 12.31 -17.18 9.52
N GLY A 131 13.08 -16.22 9.01
CA GLY A 131 13.75 -15.18 9.79
C GLY A 131 12.78 -14.31 10.60
N ILE A 132 11.65 -13.94 10.01
CA ILE A 132 10.58 -13.19 10.68
C ILE A 132 9.48 -14.11 11.29
N LYS A 133 9.69 -15.42 11.33
CA LYS A 133 8.80 -16.42 11.93
C LYS A 133 7.40 -16.48 11.31
N VAL A 134 7.33 -16.41 10.00
CA VAL A 134 6.08 -16.55 9.22
C VAL A 134 6.16 -17.68 8.18
N GLY A 135 7.25 -18.44 8.15
CA GLY A 135 7.47 -19.51 7.17
C GLY A 135 6.37 -20.59 7.17
N GLN A 136 5.68 -20.80 8.30
CA GLN A 136 4.58 -21.77 8.42
C GLN A 136 3.35 -21.43 7.55
N PHE A 137 3.22 -20.19 7.05
CA PHE A 137 2.12 -19.79 6.18
C PHE A 137 2.37 -20.09 4.70
N PHE A 138 3.56 -20.58 4.36
CA PHE A 138 3.94 -20.94 3.00
C PHE A 138 4.08 -22.46 2.86
N ASP A 139 3.34 -23.06 1.95
CA ASP A 139 3.57 -24.47 1.55
C ASP A 139 4.70 -24.55 0.52
N PHE A 140 5.94 -24.40 1.01
CA PHE A 140 7.15 -24.41 0.16
C PHE A 140 7.33 -25.71 -0.62
N VAL A 141 6.80 -26.85 -0.13
CA VAL A 141 6.87 -28.12 -0.85
C VAL A 141 5.98 -28.07 -2.09
N THR A 142 4.74 -27.62 -1.93
CA THR A 142 3.80 -27.47 -3.05
C THR A 142 4.27 -26.38 -4.01
N LEU A 143 4.75 -25.24 -3.51
CA LEU A 143 5.28 -24.15 -4.33
C LEU A 143 6.43 -24.64 -5.23
N LYS A 144 7.41 -25.36 -4.68
CA LYS A 144 8.53 -25.95 -5.45
C LYS A 144 8.06 -26.96 -6.48
N ARG A 145 7.10 -27.82 -6.12
CA ARG A 145 6.53 -28.83 -7.03
C ARG A 145 5.81 -28.18 -8.21
N LEU A 146 4.98 -27.17 -7.94
CA LEU A 146 4.27 -26.43 -8.99
C LEU A 146 5.24 -25.68 -9.92
N ALA A 147 6.28 -25.07 -9.34
CA ALA A 147 7.32 -24.39 -10.12
C ALA A 147 8.06 -25.35 -11.08
N GLN A 148 8.20 -26.63 -10.75
CA GLN A 148 8.90 -27.61 -11.57
C GLN A 148 8.06 -28.15 -12.73
N THR A 149 6.74 -28.12 -12.63
CA THR A 149 5.85 -28.78 -13.60
C THR A 149 5.39 -27.89 -14.75
N ASN A 150 5.65 -26.56 -14.72
CA ASN A 150 5.26 -25.56 -15.73
C ASN A 150 3.76 -25.53 -16.08
N GLU A 151 2.95 -26.46 -15.56
CA GLU A 151 1.57 -26.67 -15.97
C GLU A 151 0.54 -25.93 -15.10
N ASN A 152 1.00 -25.31 -13.98
CA ASN A 152 0.12 -24.73 -12.96
C ASN A 152 0.61 -23.38 -12.42
N LEU A 153 1.00 -22.48 -13.33
CA LEU A 153 1.46 -21.13 -12.94
C LEU A 153 0.39 -20.33 -12.20
N ASP A 154 -0.87 -20.46 -12.63
CA ASP A 154 -2.01 -19.83 -11.95
C ASP A 154 -2.15 -20.35 -10.50
N SER A 155 -1.95 -21.65 -10.30
CA SER A 155 -1.95 -22.26 -8.97
C SER A 155 -0.78 -21.77 -8.12
N LEU A 156 0.41 -21.61 -8.71
CA LEU A 156 1.58 -21.06 -8.02
C LEU A 156 1.33 -19.61 -7.57
N MET A 157 0.77 -18.78 -8.46
CA MET A 157 0.37 -17.41 -8.16
C MET A 157 -0.69 -17.37 -7.06
N TYR A 158 -1.75 -18.18 -7.19
CA TYR A 158 -2.82 -18.24 -6.19
C TYR A 158 -2.29 -18.60 -4.79
N ILE A 159 -1.48 -19.66 -4.69
CA ILE A 159 -0.91 -20.08 -3.39
C ILE A 159 0.02 -19.01 -2.84
N SER A 160 0.84 -18.37 -3.68
CA SER A 160 1.73 -17.29 -3.24
C SER A 160 0.94 -16.12 -2.66
N VAL A 161 -0.04 -15.58 -3.40
CA VAL A 161 -0.89 -14.47 -2.93
C VAL A 161 -1.64 -14.84 -1.66
N HIS A 162 -2.21 -16.06 -1.61
CA HIS A 162 -2.91 -16.54 -0.41
C HIS A 162 -1.99 -16.62 0.81
N SER A 163 -0.75 -17.08 0.64
CA SER A 163 0.24 -17.12 1.72
C SER A 163 0.60 -15.72 2.22
N PHE A 164 0.81 -14.75 1.33
CA PHE A 164 1.08 -13.37 1.71
C PHE A 164 -0.08 -12.76 2.51
N ASN A 165 -1.33 -12.99 2.09
CA ASN A 165 -2.53 -12.54 2.83
C ASN A 165 -2.63 -13.16 4.22
N GLN A 166 -2.27 -14.45 4.37
CA GLN A 166 -2.24 -15.10 5.68
C GLN A 166 -1.14 -14.54 6.59
N VAL A 167 0.03 -14.23 6.03
CA VAL A 167 1.13 -13.57 6.75
C VAL A 167 0.69 -12.20 7.24
N ASP A 168 0.12 -11.38 6.37
CA ASP A 168 -0.40 -10.05 6.73
C ASP A 168 -1.38 -10.14 7.90
N LYS A 169 -2.41 -10.96 7.78
CA LYS A 169 -3.40 -11.17 8.83
C LYS A 169 -2.76 -11.62 10.15
N TYR A 170 -1.81 -12.56 10.09
CA TYR A 170 -1.11 -13.05 11.27
C TYR A 170 -0.28 -11.95 11.93
N LEU A 171 0.48 -11.18 11.17
CA LEU A 171 1.32 -10.10 11.68
C LEU A 171 0.48 -9.02 12.36
N ASN A 172 -0.62 -8.59 11.73
CA ASN A 172 -1.53 -7.61 12.30
C ASN A 172 -2.18 -8.12 13.59
N THR A 173 -2.72 -9.35 13.60
CA THR A 173 -3.33 -9.95 14.79
C THR A 173 -2.36 -10.10 15.97
N ASN A 174 -1.06 -10.25 15.70
CA ASN A 174 -0.01 -10.43 16.71
C ASN A 174 0.77 -9.14 17.05
N GLN A 175 0.21 -7.97 16.77
CA GLN A 175 0.82 -6.65 17.03
C GLN A 175 2.20 -6.48 16.33
N ARG A 176 2.36 -7.09 15.17
CA ARG A 176 3.53 -7.00 14.31
C ARG A 176 3.19 -6.38 12.95
N GLY A 177 2.16 -5.53 12.90
CA GLY A 177 1.70 -4.84 11.70
C GLY A 177 2.78 -4.00 11.02
N ASN A 178 3.77 -3.54 11.78
CA ASN A 178 4.95 -2.89 11.23
C ASN A 178 5.71 -3.77 10.21
N LEU A 179 5.83 -5.08 10.43
CA LEU A 179 6.46 -5.99 9.48
C LEU A 179 5.57 -6.24 8.26
N SER A 180 4.26 -6.26 8.46
CA SER A 180 3.32 -6.31 7.34
C SER A 180 3.43 -5.07 6.46
N ALA A 181 3.46 -3.87 7.05
CA ALA A 181 3.66 -2.61 6.35
C ALA A 181 4.95 -2.63 5.51
N LEU A 182 6.05 -3.16 6.06
CA LEU A 182 7.32 -3.29 5.33
C LEU A 182 7.22 -4.28 4.16
N MET A 183 6.58 -5.42 4.37
CA MET A 183 6.38 -6.43 3.32
C MET A 183 5.57 -5.85 2.16
N ILE A 184 4.47 -5.15 2.45
CA ILE A 184 3.63 -4.50 1.45
C ILE A 184 4.40 -3.39 0.72
N THR A 185 5.19 -2.60 1.46
CA THR A 185 6.05 -1.56 0.88
C THR A 185 7.08 -2.17 -0.08
N GLY A 186 7.67 -3.31 0.28
CA GLY A 186 8.61 -4.04 -0.57
C GLY A 186 7.96 -4.53 -1.86
N VAL A 187 6.76 -5.12 -1.76
CA VAL A 187 5.96 -5.56 -2.92
C VAL A 187 5.66 -4.38 -3.86
N TRP A 188 5.20 -3.26 -3.30
CA TRP A 188 4.89 -2.06 -4.08
C TRP A 188 6.12 -1.45 -4.73
N MET A 189 7.21 -1.30 -3.98
CA MET A 189 8.46 -0.72 -4.47
C MET A 189 9.03 -1.52 -5.65
N GLU A 190 9.04 -2.85 -5.54
CA GLU A 190 9.56 -3.71 -6.62
C GLU A 190 8.63 -3.69 -7.84
N GLY A 191 7.31 -3.70 -7.63
CA GLY A 191 6.34 -3.56 -8.71
C GLY A 191 6.52 -2.25 -9.49
N LEU A 192 6.68 -1.13 -8.78
CA LEU A 192 6.97 0.17 -9.38
C LEU A 192 8.32 0.17 -10.11
N TYR A 193 9.37 -0.38 -9.49
CA TYR A 193 10.69 -0.48 -10.09
C TYR A 193 10.65 -1.29 -11.39
N LEU A 194 10.05 -2.46 -11.39
CA LEU A 194 9.89 -3.29 -12.59
C LEU A 194 9.17 -2.53 -13.72
N ALA A 195 8.09 -1.82 -13.40
CA ALA A 195 7.37 -1.00 -14.37
C ALA A 195 8.24 0.12 -14.95
N THR A 196 9.02 0.80 -14.10
CA THR A 196 9.92 1.88 -14.53
C THR A 196 11.04 1.37 -15.42
N GLN A 197 11.62 0.21 -15.10
CA GLN A 197 12.69 -0.38 -15.91
C GLN A 197 12.19 -0.86 -17.28
N VAL A 198 10.98 -1.44 -17.31
CA VAL A 198 10.32 -1.82 -18.56
C VAL A 198 10.01 -0.59 -19.40
N TYR A 199 9.45 0.48 -18.80
CA TYR A 199 9.18 1.72 -19.53
C TYR A 199 10.46 2.35 -20.09
N LYS A 200 11.57 2.32 -19.35
CA LYS A 200 12.87 2.84 -19.77
C LYS A 200 13.39 2.15 -21.06
N GLU A 201 13.14 0.85 -21.21
CA GLU A 201 13.57 0.08 -22.38
C GLU A 201 12.55 0.05 -23.52
N ALA A 202 11.25 0.00 -23.17
CA ALA A 202 10.14 -0.08 -24.11
C ALA A 202 9.03 0.91 -23.69
N PRO A 203 9.20 2.22 -23.97
CA PRO A 203 8.19 3.22 -23.61
C PRO A 203 6.84 2.90 -24.22
N HIS A 204 5.80 2.86 -23.38
CA HIS A 204 4.42 2.61 -23.78
C HIS A 204 3.47 3.41 -22.90
N ASP A 205 2.47 4.06 -23.52
CA ASP A 205 1.56 4.96 -22.80
C ASP A 205 0.81 4.26 -21.66
N ALA A 206 0.36 3.02 -21.85
CA ALA A 206 -0.31 2.27 -20.80
C ALA A 206 0.58 2.00 -19.57
N ILE A 207 1.91 1.80 -19.76
CA ILE A 207 2.84 1.65 -18.64
C ILE A 207 3.08 3.01 -17.97
N LYS A 208 3.20 4.08 -18.76
CA LYS A 208 3.35 5.45 -18.27
C LYS A 208 2.15 5.86 -17.40
N GLU A 209 0.95 5.57 -17.85
CA GLU A 209 -0.29 5.80 -17.12
C GLU A 209 -0.32 5.01 -15.81
N ARG A 210 -0.03 3.72 -15.85
CA ARG A 210 0.02 2.86 -14.66
C ARG A 210 1.08 3.30 -13.65
N ILE A 211 2.24 3.81 -14.11
CA ILE A 211 3.23 4.44 -13.22
C ILE A 211 2.65 5.69 -12.57
N GLY A 212 1.96 6.54 -13.34
CA GLY A 212 1.34 7.75 -12.81
C GLY A 212 0.24 7.49 -11.77
N GLU A 213 -0.56 6.46 -11.95
CA GLU A 213 -1.59 6.01 -11.00
C GLU A 213 -1.01 5.63 -9.63
N GLN A 214 0.28 5.30 -9.56
CA GLN A 214 0.95 5.01 -8.29
C GLN A 214 0.98 6.20 -7.33
N LYS A 215 0.63 7.40 -7.79
CA LYS A 215 0.38 8.58 -6.94
C LYS A 215 -0.65 8.29 -5.85
N ILE A 216 -1.72 7.57 -6.19
CA ILE A 216 -2.82 7.23 -5.24
C ILE A 216 -2.29 6.24 -4.22
N ILE A 217 -1.71 5.15 -4.70
CA ILE A 217 -1.15 4.08 -3.85
C ILE A 217 -0.08 4.61 -2.90
N MET A 218 0.77 5.53 -3.40
CA MET A 218 1.80 6.19 -2.59
C MET A 218 1.20 6.96 -1.42
N GLY A 219 0.06 7.63 -1.62
CA GLY A 219 -0.65 8.33 -0.55
C GLY A 219 -1.05 7.38 0.57
N ASP A 220 -1.68 6.28 0.24
CA ASP A 220 -2.17 5.26 1.16
C ASP A 220 -1.00 4.55 1.89
N LEU A 221 0.05 4.21 1.15
CA LEU A 221 1.24 3.58 1.71
C LEU A 221 1.92 4.47 2.76
N MET A 222 2.02 5.77 2.48
CA MET A 222 2.62 6.72 3.42
C MET A 222 1.80 6.84 4.70
N LEU A 223 0.46 6.81 4.63
CA LEU A 223 -0.39 6.80 5.82
C LEU A 223 -0.09 5.58 6.73
N ILE A 224 0.10 4.40 6.13
CA ILE A 224 0.46 3.19 6.87
C ILE A 224 1.83 3.34 7.54
N LEU A 225 2.84 3.80 6.79
CA LEU A 225 4.22 3.89 7.29
C LEU A 225 4.40 4.96 8.37
N GLU A 226 3.69 6.07 8.29
CA GLU A 226 3.72 7.16 9.26
C GLU A 226 3.27 6.71 10.65
N ASN A 227 2.41 5.69 10.78
CA ASN A 227 2.04 5.09 12.07
C ASN A 227 3.23 4.49 12.82
N TYR A 228 4.29 4.13 12.13
CA TYR A 228 5.48 3.51 12.71
C TYR A 228 6.68 4.45 12.79
N ASN A 229 6.49 5.75 12.53
CA ASN A 229 7.55 6.76 12.39
C ASN A 229 8.35 7.02 13.68
N LYS A 230 7.92 6.51 14.84
CA LYS A 230 8.70 6.49 16.08
C LYS A 230 9.94 5.59 16.01
N ASP A 231 9.92 4.57 15.15
CA ASP A 231 11.09 3.75 14.86
C ASP A 231 12.00 4.47 13.86
N LYS A 232 13.29 4.54 14.15
CA LYS A 232 14.28 5.26 13.32
C LYS A 232 14.42 4.69 11.92
N GLN A 233 14.24 3.38 11.74
CA GLN A 233 14.33 2.74 10.43
C GLN A 233 13.11 3.11 9.58
N PHE A 234 11.92 3.17 10.20
CA PHE A 234 10.71 3.66 9.54
C PHE A 234 10.81 5.14 9.22
N ALA A 235 11.28 5.97 10.15
CA ALA A 235 11.47 7.40 9.90
C ALA A 235 12.38 7.65 8.68
N HIS A 236 13.46 6.89 8.56
CA HIS A 236 14.37 6.99 7.42
C HIS A 236 13.71 6.49 6.11
N LEU A 237 12.94 5.40 6.16
CA LEU A 237 12.17 4.93 5.00
C LEU A 237 11.13 5.96 4.55
N VAL A 238 10.39 6.55 5.50
CA VAL A 238 9.41 7.61 5.24
C VAL A 238 10.09 8.85 4.63
N GLU A 239 11.26 9.23 5.10
CA GLU A 239 12.04 10.34 4.53
C GLU A 239 12.39 10.08 3.05
N GLN A 240 12.93 8.91 2.73
CA GLN A 240 13.26 8.54 1.35
C GLN A 240 12.01 8.50 0.46
N LEU A 241 10.92 7.92 0.94
CA LEU A 241 9.67 7.84 0.19
C LEU A 241 8.98 9.19 0.01
N ASN A 242 9.17 10.14 0.93
CA ASN A 242 8.67 11.51 0.78
C ASN A 242 9.29 12.23 -0.44
N GLU A 243 10.54 11.95 -0.79
CA GLU A 243 11.14 12.49 -2.02
C GLU A 243 10.39 11.99 -3.27
N LEU A 244 10.07 10.69 -3.30
CA LEU A 244 9.30 10.10 -4.38
C LEU A 244 7.85 10.61 -4.39
N LYS A 245 7.21 10.72 -3.22
CA LYS A 245 5.86 11.32 -3.05
C LYS A 245 5.78 12.74 -3.61
N ALA A 246 6.81 13.55 -3.40
CA ALA A 246 6.87 14.92 -3.93
C ALA A 246 6.93 14.95 -5.47
N LEU A 247 7.53 13.95 -6.11
CA LEU A 247 7.51 13.80 -7.57
C LEU A 247 6.13 13.35 -8.04
N PHE A 248 5.53 12.35 -7.41
CA PHE A 248 4.17 11.90 -7.74
C PHE A 248 3.11 12.98 -7.51
N ALA A 249 3.31 13.92 -6.57
CA ALA A 249 2.39 15.03 -6.36
C ALA A 249 2.19 15.88 -7.63
N GLN A 250 3.19 15.93 -8.53
CA GLN A 250 3.16 16.69 -9.78
C GLN A 250 2.41 15.96 -10.91
N VAL A 251 2.10 14.66 -10.75
CA VAL A 251 1.27 13.90 -11.70
C VAL A 251 -0.17 14.40 -11.60
N GLU A 252 -0.81 14.72 -12.72
CA GLU A 252 -2.23 15.06 -12.76
C GLU A 252 -3.07 13.81 -13.06
N ILE A 253 -4.05 13.53 -12.20
CA ILE A 253 -5.04 12.48 -12.41
C ILE A 253 -6.41 13.12 -12.43
N LYS A 254 -7.15 12.94 -13.53
CA LYS A 254 -8.53 13.39 -13.69
C LYS A 254 -9.42 12.18 -13.78
N ILE A 255 -10.38 12.08 -12.87
CA ILE A 255 -11.41 11.05 -12.93
C ILE A 255 -12.54 11.60 -13.79
N ILE A 256 -12.84 10.91 -14.89
CA ILE A 256 -13.96 11.20 -15.78
C ILE A 256 -15.09 10.24 -15.39
N PRO A 257 -16.21 10.74 -14.83
CA PRO A 257 -17.34 9.89 -14.52
C PRO A 257 -17.91 9.31 -15.84
N GLY A 258 -17.96 7.99 -15.93
CA GLY A 258 -18.65 7.30 -17.03
C GLY A 258 -20.16 7.22 -16.80
N GLU A 259 -20.89 6.77 -17.81
CA GLU A 259 -22.33 6.49 -17.65
C GLU A 259 -22.54 5.28 -16.74
N PRO A 260 -23.50 5.35 -15.78
CA PRO A 260 -23.83 4.23 -14.94
C PRO A 260 -24.37 3.06 -15.79
N GLU A 261 -23.83 1.88 -15.61
CA GLU A 261 -24.26 0.66 -16.28
C GLU A 261 -24.87 -0.31 -15.27
N ALA A 262 -26.02 -0.90 -15.62
CA ALA A 262 -26.64 -1.92 -14.80
C ALA A 262 -26.08 -3.30 -15.20
N VAL A 263 -25.31 -3.92 -14.29
CA VAL A 263 -24.75 -5.26 -14.48
C VAL A 263 -25.40 -6.25 -13.53
N GLU A 264 -25.59 -7.49 -13.98
CA GLU A 264 -26.06 -8.58 -13.12
C GLU A 264 -24.85 -9.25 -12.45
N GLN A 265 -24.77 -9.13 -11.13
CA GLN A 265 -23.75 -9.77 -10.31
C GLN A 265 -24.42 -10.62 -9.24
N ASP A 266 -24.11 -11.92 -9.20
CA ASP A 266 -24.71 -12.89 -8.25
C ASP A 266 -26.24 -12.93 -8.23
N GLY A 267 -26.89 -12.71 -9.40
CA GLY A 267 -28.34 -12.70 -9.53
C GLY A 267 -29.01 -11.41 -9.02
N MET A 268 -28.25 -10.37 -8.72
CA MET A 268 -28.71 -9.04 -8.36
C MET A 268 -28.29 -8.01 -9.42
N LEU A 269 -29.19 -7.06 -9.69
CA LEU A 269 -28.88 -5.93 -10.56
C LEU A 269 -28.11 -4.88 -9.74
N VAL A 270 -26.84 -4.70 -10.10
CA VAL A 270 -25.94 -3.70 -9.47
C VAL A 270 -25.70 -2.60 -10.48
N ILE A 271 -25.82 -1.34 -10.05
CA ILE A 271 -25.42 -0.20 -10.88
C ILE A 271 -23.94 0.03 -10.65
N VAL A 272 -23.14 -0.20 -11.69
CA VAL A 272 -21.70 0.07 -11.70
C VAL A 272 -21.49 1.39 -12.44
N GLN A 273 -20.78 2.32 -11.79
CA GLN A 273 -20.34 3.54 -12.45
C GLN A 273 -18.96 3.28 -13.04
N ASN A 274 -18.86 3.27 -14.35
CA ASN A 274 -17.58 3.16 -15.05
C ASN A 274 -16.87 4.51 -14.94
N GLU A 275 -15.82 4.58 -14.14
CA GLU A 275 -14.96 5.76 -14.05
C GLU A 275 -13.70 5.51 -14.90
N GLU A 276 -13.34 6.49 -15.71
CA GLU A 276 -12.09 6.47 -16.47
C GLU A 276 -11.11 7.45 -15.82
N SER A 277 -9.93 6.96 -15.46
CA SER A 277 -8.85 7.82 -14.98
C SER A 277 -7.98 8.27 -16.16
N VAL A 278 -7.77 9.56 -16.29
CA VAL A 278 -6.83 10.13 -17.28
C VAL A 278 -5.63 10.67 -16.54
N VAL A 279 -4.49 10.02 -16.76
CA VAL A 279 -3.21 10.40 -16.14
C VAL A 279 -2.41 11.28 -17.10
N THR A 280 -1.95 12.44 -16.61
CA THR A 280 -1.06 13.32 -17.33
C THR A 280 0.27 13.44 -16.61
N ILE A 281 1.34 13.01 -17.28
CA ILE A 281 2.70 13.05 -16.76
C ILE A 281 3.66 13.45 -17.90
N SER A 282 4.53 14.44 -17.65
CA SER A 282 5.53 14.87 -18.64
C SER A 282 6.67 13.86 -18.77
N ASP A 283 7.36 13.86 -19.91
CA ASP A 283 8.52 12.96 -20.14
C ASP A 283 9.69 13.29 -19.21
N GLU A 284 9.86 14.54 -18.79
CA GLU A 284 10.85 14.95 -17.80
C GLU A 284 10.51 14.40 -16.41
N LEU A 285 9.25 14.53 -15.98
CA LEU A 285 8.80 14.07 -14.68
C LEU A 285 8.89 12.54 -14.57
N ILE A 286 8.45 11.79 -15.59
CA ILE A 286 8.55 10.33 -15.56
C ILE A 286 10.02 9.89 -15.53
N GLY A 287 10.92 10.54 -16.24
CA GLY A 287 12.36 10.29 -16.17
C GLY A 287 12.90 10.44 -14.74
N THR A 288 12.52 11.53 -14.05
CA THR A 288 12.91 11.78 -12.66
C THR A 288 12.31 10.75 -11.69
N ILE A 289 11.06 10.33 -11.90
CA ILE A 289 10.42 9.26 -11.09
C ILE A 289 11.19 7.93 -11.27
N ILE A 290 11.56 7.59 -12.49
CA ILE A 290 12.34 6.36 -12.79
C ILE A 290 13.66 6.37 -12.03
N GLU A 291 14.45 7.44 -12.15
CA GLU A 291 15.76 7.58 -11.49
C GLU A 291 15.64 7.51 -9.97
N LYS A 292 14.66 8.23 -9.41
CA LYS A 292 14.44 8.23 -7.94
C LYS A 292 13.95 6.87 -7.44
N THR A 293 13.08 6.18 -8.17
CA THR A 293 12.64 4.83 -7.83
C THR A 293 13.81 3.84 -7.81
N GLU A 294 14.67 3.90 -8.83
CA GLU A 294 15.87 3.07 -8.92
C GLU A 294 16.84 3.34 -7.77
N GLU A 295 17.10 4.60 -7.45
CA GLU A 295 17.94 5.02 -6.33
C GLU A 295 17.44 4.48 -4.99
N ILE A 296 16.17 4.75 -4.66
CA ILE A 296 15.56 4.35 -3.38
C ILE A 296 15.55 2.83 -3.25
N ARG A 297 15.07 2.15 -4.29
CA ARG A 297 15.01 0.67 -4.29
C ARG A 297 16.39 0.06 -4.07
N ASN A 298 17.42 0.52 -4.78
CA ASN A 298 18.76 -0.02 -4.66
C ASN A 298 19.37 0.25 -3.28
N ASN A 299 19.12 1.41 -2.69
CA ASN A 299 19.53 1.72 -1.32
C ASN A 299 18.88 0.77 -0.29
N LEU A 300 17.59 0.47 -0.46
CA LEU A 300 16.83 -0.36 0.48
C LEU A 300 17.22 -1.85 0.42
N ILE A 301 17.58 -2.36 -0.76
CA ILE A 301 18.02 -3.75 -0.91
C ILE A 301 19.54 -3.94 -0.76
N GLY A 302 20.30 -2.85 -0.58
CA GLY A 302 21.74 -2.89 -0.36
C GLY A 302 22.55 -3.31 -1.60
N SER A 303 22.09 -2.94 -2.80
CA SER A 303 22.72 -3.25 -4.09
C SER A 303 23.47 -2.06 -4.67
#